data_c8ccccb9cd3f3f6e78e6a9d4d6c4713e
#
_entry.id   c8ccccb9cd3f3f6e78e6a9d4d6c4713e
#
_cell.length_a   1.000
_cell.length_b   1.000
_cell.length_c   1.000
_cell.angle_alpha   90.00
_cell.angle_beta   90.00
_cell.angle_gamma   90.00
#
_symmetry.space_group_name_H-M   'P 1'
#
loop_
_entity.id
_entity.type
_entity.pdbx_description
1 polymer ?
#
loop_
_entity_poly.entity_id
_entity_poly.type
_entity_poly.pdbx_seq_one_letter_code
_entity_poly.pdbx_strand_id
1 'polypeptide(L)'
;MLSESAQKIIHDYFNLPFSNVNGVRCPYFNNARAGQRGQLRVLIGKGTPKEIVEEAKIISTQYCKDLFDINGMCCVHPKQNERSETDWLRQFLIDNNLGIDCSGFVTQVLTSHFKETRDINLPKMLLKKQKLGFIKKLITSLRPIENTNVRVYADNRCSDEIKITDTVAGDLITMLDTGSGNQHNHVLLITENDNGLIKYVHSRAWSSEGKYGHGVTEGIIKIINPSAGALEQEWVENEKNGEQNETFLEAKKARILRVRRIKI
;
A
#
# COMPACT_ATOMS: atom_id res chain seq x y z
N MET A 1 4.16 17.97 -5.38
CA MET A 1 3.01 17.59 -4.53
C MET A 1 2.20 16.53 -5.26
N LEU A 2 1.61 15.56 -4.56
CA LEU A 2 0.65 14.62 -5.17
C LEU A 2 -0.62 15.35 -5.60
N SER A 3 -1.31 14.85 -6.63
CA SER A 3 -2.60 15.40 -7.09
C SER A 3 -3.69 15.23 -6.04
N GLU A 4 -4.78 16.00 -6.15
CA GLU A 4 -5.91 15.96 -5.21
C GLU A 4 -6.55 14.56 -5.15
N SER A 5 -6.75 13.92 -6.31
CA SER A 5 -7.29 12.56 -6.36
C SER A 5 -6.37 11.53 -5.68
N ALA A 6 -5.05 11.68 -5.80
CA ALA A 6 -4.10 10.79 -5.12
C ALA A 6 -4.12 11.00 -3.60
N GLN A 7 -4.18 12.24 -3.13
CA GLN A 7 -4.33 12.57 -1.71
C GLN A 7 -5.64 12.00 -1.16
N LYS A 8 -6.73 12.14 -1.91
CA LYS A 8 -8.02 11.54 -1.55
C LYS A 8 -7.94 10.03 -1.43
N ILE A 9 -7.29 9.32 -2.35
CA ILE A 9 -7.12 7.87 -2.28
C ILE A 9 -6.31 7.48 -1.04
N ILE A 10 -5.24 8.20 -0.70
CA ILE A 10 -4.49 7.99 0.55
C ILE A 10 -5.43 8.16 1.75
N HIS A 11 -6.13 9.29 1.83
CA HIS A 11 -7.09 9.54 2.91
C HIS A 11 -8.13 8.43 3.03
N ASP A 12 -8.70 7.97 1.90
CA ASP A 12 -9.73 6.93 1.88
C ASP A 12 -9.18 5.56 2.34
N TYR A 13 -7.89 5.26 2.19
CA TYR A 13 -7.27 4.07 2.80
C TYR A 13 -7.03 4.23 4.30
N PHE A 14 -6.72 5.43 4.78
CA PHE A 14 -6.65 5.70 6.21
C PHE A 14 -8.02 5.74 6.88
N ASN A 15 -9.07 6.01 6.09
CA ASN A 15 -10.44 6.14 6.53
C ASN A 15 -11.39 5.53 5.48
N LEU A 16 -11.50 4.20 5.48
CA LEU A 16 -12.33 3.49 4.51
C LEU A 16 -13.76 4.05 4.47
N PRO A 17 -14.34 4.29 3.27
CA PRO A 17 -15.58 5.03 3.10
C PRO A 17 -16.83 4.20 3.45
N PHE A 18 -16.93 3.76 4.71
CA PHE A 18 -18.16 3.23 5.28
C PHE A 18 -19.16 4.36 5.50
N SER A 19 -20.47 4.08 5.32
CA SER A 19 -21.49 5.12 5.27
C SER A 19 -21.66 5.89 6.59
N ASN A 20 -21.54 5.21 7.74
CA ASN A 20 -21.81 5.75 9.06
C ASN A 20 -20.72 5.51 10.10
N VAL A 21 -19.57 4.94 9.69
CA VAL A 21 -18.44 4.70 10.58
C VAL A 21 -17.17 5.30 9.97
N ASN A 22 -16.53 6.18 10.72
CA ASN A 22 -15.30 6.86 10.32
C ASN A 22 -14.08 6.24 11.02
N GLY A 23 -12.89 6.47 10.46
CA GLY A 23 -11.63 6.07 11.07
C GLY A 23 -11.26 4.59 10.89
N VAL A 24 -11.97 3.86 10.03
CA VAL A 24 -11.62 2.47 9.73
C VAL A 24 -10.40 2.42 8.82
N ARG A 25 -9.24 2.26 9.41
CA ARG A 25 -7.97 2.17 8.67
C ARG A 25 -7.88 0.85 7.89
N CYS A 26 -7.54 0.91 6.60
CA CYS A 26 -7.42 -0.26 5.75
C CYS A 26 -6.34 -1.22 6.28
N PRO A 27 -6.66 -2.50 6.49
CA PRO A 27 -5.69 -3.49 6.91
C PRO A 27 -4.66 -3.81 5.83
N TYR A 28 -3.49 -4.28 6.26
CA TYR A 28 -2.55 -4.93 5.36
C TYR A 28 -3.05 -6.34 5.02
N PHE A 29 -3.01 -6.67 3.75
CA PHE A 29 -3.28 -8.02 3.28
C PHE A 29 -2.29 -8.39 2.18
N ASN A 30 -1.45 -9.39 2.44
CA ASN A 30 -0.53 -9.93 1.46
C ASN A 30 -1.03 -11.29 0.97
N ASN A 31 -1.47 -11.32 -0.26
CA ASN A 31 -1.76 -12.59 -0.92
C ASN A 31 -0.50 -13.18 -1.55
N ALA A 32 0.30 -13.86 -0.73
CA ALA A 32 1.50 -14.58 -1.18
C ALA A 32 1.18 -15.85 -2.00
N ARG A 33 -0.09 -16.25 -2.12
CA ARG A 33 -0.48 -17.49 -2.82
C ARG A 33 -0.50 -17.28 -4.33
N ALA A 34 0.45 -17.88 -5.00
CA ALA A 34 0.69 -17.77 -6.44
C ALA A 34 -0.48 -18.18 -7.36
N GLY A 35 -1.53 -18.84 -6.87
CA GLY A 35 -2.66 -19.34 -7.65
C GLY A 35 -3.87 -18.41 -7.77
N GLN A 36 -3.91 -17.29 -7.04
CA GLN A 36 -5.13 -16.49 -6.90
C GLN A 36 -5.22 -15.24 -7.79
N ARG A 37 -4.29 -15.05 -8.73
CA ARG A 37 -4.29 -13.88 -9.64
C ARG A 37 -5.51 -13.78 -10.56
N GLY A 38 -6.32 -14.84 -10.66
CA GLY A 38 -7.59 -14.87 -11.38
C GLY A 38 -8.78 -14.29 -10.60
N GLN A 39 -8.64 -14.06 -9.30
CA GLN A 39 -9.71 -13.55 -8.44
C GLN A 39 -9.93 -12.04 -8.59
N LEU A 40 -10.98 -11.52 -7.97
CA LEU A 40 -11.22 -10.08 -7.87
C LEU A 40 -10.01 -9.40 -7.22
N ARG A 41 -9.64 -8.21 -7.71
CA ARG A 41 -8.43 -7.52 -7.23
C ARG A 41 -8.50 -7.18 -5.73
N VAL A 42 -9.69 -6.99 -5.18
CA VAL A 42 -9.87 -6.77 -3.73
C VAL A 42 -9.41 -7.99 -2.92
N LEU A 43 -9.68 -9.20 -3.40
CA LEU A 43 -9.32 -10.46 -2.73
C LEU A 43 -7.83 -10.82 -2.85
N ILE A 44 -7.08 -10.04 -3.60
CA ILE A 44 -5.63 -10.23 -3.75
C ILE A 44 -4.81 -9.02 -3.26
N GLY A 45 -5.40 -8.18 -2.42
CA GLY A 45 -4.72 -7.01 -1.86
C GLY A 45 -4.46 -5.89 -2.86
N LYS A 46 -5.31 -5.72 -3.88
CA LYS A 46 -5.17 -4.72 -4.96
C LYS A 46 -6.41 -3.85 -5.15
N GLY A 47 -7.44 -4.02 -4.30
CA GLY A 47 -8.71 -3.29 -4.39
C GLY A 47 -8.57 -1.81 -4.04
N THR A 48 -9.44 -0.98 -4.60
CA THR A 48 -9.63 0.40 -4.15
C THR A 48 -10.32 0.43 -2.78
N PRO A 49 -10.28 1.56 -2.03
CA PRO A 49 -11.01 1.70 -0.78
C PRO A 49 -12.50 1.35 -0.90
N LYS A 50 -13.13 1.84 -1.99
CA LYS A 50 -14.54 1.55 -2.26
C LYS A 50 -14.81 0.05 -2.51
N GLU A 51 -13.97 -0.62 -3.29
CA GLU A 51 -14.12 -2.06 -3.54
C GLU A 51 -13.93 -2.89 -2.26
N ILE A 52 -13.04 -2.48 -1.36
CA ILE A 52 -12.85 -3.15 -0.06
C ILE A 52 -14.13 -3.04 0.78
N VAL A 53 -14.74 -1.87 0.83
CA VAL A 53 -16.00 -1.64 1.55
C VAL A 53 -17.15 -2.45 0.94
N GLU A 54 -17.29 -2.42 -0.38
CA GLU A 54 -18.35 -3.19 -1.07
C GLU A 54 -18.18 -4.71 -0.87
N GLU A 55 -16.96 -5.21 -0.94
CA GLU A 55 -16.69 -6.63 -0.69
C GLU A 55 -16.96 -7.00 0.78
N ALA A 56 -16.67 -6.10 1.72
CA ALA A 56 -17.02 -6.29 3.14
C ALA A 56 -18.54 -6.46 3.33
N LYS A 57 -19.35 -5.66 2.65
CA LYS A 57 -20.82 -5.77 2.68
C LYS A 57 -21.30 -7.09 2.08
N ILE A 58 -20.74 -7.48 0.92
CA ILE A 58 -21.07 -8.75 0.26
C ILE A 58 -20.78 -9.94 1.19
N ILE A 59 -19.57 -9.98 1.77
CA ILE A 59 -19.15 -11.05 2.69
C ILE A 59 -20.03 -11.06 3.94
N SER A 60 -20.36 -9.90 4.51
CA SER A 60 -21.25 -9.82 5.67
C SER A 60 -22.61 -10.43 5.37
N THR A 61 -23.21 -10.08 4.24
CA THR A 61 -24.50 -10.63 3.80
C THR A 61 -24.41 -12.13 3.51
N GLN A 62 -23.38 -12.57 2.79
CA GLN A 62 -23.19 -13.97 2.40
C GLN A 62 -23.03 -14.91 3.61
N TYR A 63 -22.39 -14.46 4.67
CA TYR A 63 -22.14 -15.24 5.87
C TYR A 63 -23.10 -14.92 7.02
N CYS A 64 -24.22 -14.22 6.76
CA CYS A 64 -25.26 -13.85 7.73
C CYS A 64 -24.67 -13.20 9.01
N LYS A 65 -23.72 -12.29 8.81
CA LYS A 65 -23.04 -11.61 9.95
C LYS A 65 -23.76 -10.34 10.40
N ASP A 66 -24.83 -9.93 9.69
CA ASP A 66 -25.72 -8.79 9.99
C ASP A 66 -24.97 -7.49 10.38
N LEU A 67 -23.77 -7.29 9.80
CA LEU A 67 -22.95 -6.12 10.10
C LEU A 67 -23.45 -4.85 9.39
N PHE A 68 -24.26 -5.03 8.35
CA PHE A 68 -24.82 -3.92 7.56
C PHE A 68 -26.31 -4.15 7.31
N ASP A 69 -27.06 -3.06 7.34
CA ASP A 69 -28.46 -3.04 6.94
C ASP A 69 -28.62 -3.07 5.40
N ILE A 70 -29.86 -3.08 4.93
CA ILE A 70 -30.20 -3.08 3.50
C ILE A 70 -29.67 -1.82 2.76
N ASN A 71 -29.42 -0.73 3.47
CA ASN A 71 -28.83 0.51 2.94
C ASN A 71 -27.30 0.51 3.01
N GLY A 72 -26.69 -0.57 3.52
CA GLY A 72 -25.26 -0.69 3.71
C GLY A 72 -24.70 0.15 4.87
N MET A 73 -25.57 0.54 5.81
CA MET A 73 -25.16 1.18 7.07
C MET A 73 -24.67 0.14 8.05
N CYS A 74 -23.62 0.42 8.78
CA CYS A 74 -23.13 -0.46 9.83
C CYS A 74 -24.14 -0.52 10.99
N CYS A 75 -24.55 -1.74 11.34
CA CYS A 75 -25.51 -2.03 12.42
C CYS A 75 -24.84 -2.61 13.66
N VAL A 76 -23.52 -2.63 13.73
CA VAL A 76 -22.80 -3.12 14.92
C VAL A 76 -22.94 -2.09 16.03
N HIS A 77 -23.61 -2.47 17.09
CA HIS A 77 -23.71 -1.69 18.32
C HIS A 77 -22.91 -2.40 19.42
N PRO A 78 -21.67 -1.96 19.70
CA PRO A 78 -20.88 -2.55 20.77
C PRO A 78 -21.63 -2.41 22.10
N LYS A 79 -21.72 -3.48 22.86
CA LYS A 79 -22.22 -3.40 24.24
C LYS A 79 -21.28 -2.52 25.06
N GLN A 80 -21.81 -1.88 26.12
CA GLN A 80 -20.98 -1.13 27.07
C GLN A 80 -19.80 -2.01 27.53
N ASN A 81 -18.56 -1.54 27.29
CA ASN A 81 -17.27 -2.23 27.54
C ASN A 81 -16.74 -3.12 26.39
N GLU A 82 -17.34 -3.15 25.22
CA GLU A 82 -16.81 -3.80 24.03
C GLU A 82 -16.02 -2.80 23.15
N ARG A 83 -15.33 -3.36 22.14
CA ARG A 83 -14.55 -2.58 21.14
C ARG A 83 -15.44 -1.59 20.40
N SER A 84 -14.84 -0.48 19.92
CA SER A 84 -15.54 0.49 19.08
C SER A 84 -16.07 -0.15 17.77
N GLU A 85 -17.06 0.48 17.13
CA GLU A 85 -17.55 0.05 15.80
C GLU A 85 -16.41 -0.01 14.78
N THR A 86 -15.49 0.96 14.85
CA THR A 86 -14.29 1.02 14.01
C THR A 86 -13.39 -0.20 14.20
N ASP A 87 -13.14 -0.61 15.44
CA ASP A 87 -12.33 -1.79 15.75
C ASP A 87 -13.02 -3.08 15.29
N TRP A 88 -14.32 -3.17 15.46
CA TRP A 88 -15.12 -4.29 14.99
C TRP A 88 -15.05 -4.45 13.47
N LEU A 89 -15.28 -3.37 12.73
CA LEU A 89 -15.17 -3.38 11.27
C LEU A 89 -13.77 -3.72 10.82
N ARG A 90 -12.76 -3.13 11.46
CA ARG A 90 -11.37 -3.43 11.14
C ARG A 90 -11.03 -4.90 11.41
N GLN A 91 -11.48 -5.46 12.53
CA GLN A 91 -11.30 -6.89 12.81
C GLN A 91 -12.00 -7.77 11.77
N PHE A 92 -13.25 -7.43 11.41
CA PHE A 92 -13.98 -8.14 10.37
C PHE A 92 -13.21 -8.15 9.03
N LEU A 93 -12.66 -7.02 8.60
CA LEU A 93 -11.85 -6.94 7.39
C LEU A 93 -10.64 -7.89 7.47
N ILE A 94 -9.91 -7.87 8.57
CA ILE A 94 -8.72 -8.70 8.79
C ILE A 94 -9.07 -10.19 8.79
N ASP A 95 -10.13 -10.58 9.47
CA ASP A 95 -10.55 -11.98 9.60
C ASP A 95 -11.11 -12.56 8.29
N ASN A 96 -11.58 -11.68 7.38
CA ASN A 96 -12.03 -12.07 6.05
C ASN A 96 -10.98 -11.79 4.96
N ASN A 97 -9.73 -11.49 5.32
CA ASN A 97 -8.63 -11.23 4.39
C ASN A 97 -8.91 -10.06 3.42
N LEU A 98 -9.60 -9.03 3.89
CA LEU A 98 -9.84 -7.80 3.15
C LEU A 98 -8.84 -6.74 3.56
N GLY A 99 -8.13 -6.20 2.58
CA GLY A 99 -7.09 -5.19 2.81
C GLY A 99 -6.29 -4.92 1.56
N ILE A 100 -5.16 -4.25 1.73
CA ILE A 100 -4.29 -3.81 0.63
C ILE A 100 -2.83 -4.23 0.90
N ASP A 101 -2.13 -4.73 -0.12
CA ASP A 101 -0.68 -4.93 -0.05
C ASP A 101 0.10 -3.63 -0.35
N CYS A 102 1.40 -3.59 -0.06
CA CYS A 102 2.23 -2.40 -0.27
C CYS A 102 2.22 -1.93 -1.73
N SER A 103 2.35 -2.86 -2.69
CA SER A 103 2.38 -2.51 -4.09
C SER A 103 1.00 -2.18 -4.65
N GLY A 104 -0.08 -2.75 -4.10
CA GLY A 104 -1.47 -2.39 -4.41
C GLY A 104 -1.77 -0.97 -3.99
N PHE A 105 -1.43 -0.61 -2.75
CA PHE A 105 -1.59 0.73 -2.23
C PHE A 105 -0.89 1.77 -3.11
N VAL A 106 0.42 1.58 -3.36
CA VAL A 106 1.20 2.48 -4.22
C VAL A 106 0.63 2.55 -5.64
N THR A 107 0.20 1.41 -6.20
CA THR A 107 -0.37 1.37 -7.55
C THR A 107 -1.67 2.16 -7.64
N GLN A 108 -2.58 2.05 -6.68
CA GLN A 108 -3.84 2.80 -6.68
C GLN A 108 -3.59 4.31 -6.56
N VAL A 109 -2.71 4.73 -5.64
CA VAL A 109 -2.38 6.14 -5.43
C VAL A 109 -1.73 6.74 -6.68
N LEU A 110 -0.69 6.09 -7.22
CA LEU A 110 0.00 6.61 -8.41
C LEU A 110 -0.84 6.52 -9.69
N THR A 111 -1.75 5.54 -9.81
CA THR A 111 -2.70 5.49 -10.92
C THR A 111 -3.59 6.71 -10.91
N SER A 112 -4.11 7.11 -9.75
CA SER A 112 -4.91 8.31 -9.59
C SER A 112 -4.10 9.57 -9.91
N HIS A 113 -2.89 9.68 -9.36
CA HIS A 113 -1.98 10.80 -9.60
C HIS A 113 -1.68 11.03 -11.09
N PHE A 114 -1.23 9.98 -11.79
CA PHE A 114 -0.84 10.11 -13.20
C PHE A 114 -2.04 10.19 -14.14
N LYS A 115 -3.19 9.65 -13.74
CA LYS A 115 -4.42 9.86 -14.51
C LYS A 115 -4.86 11.31 -14.48
N GLU A 116 -4.83 11.96 -13.30
CA GLU A 116 -5.23 13.36 -13.15
C GLU A 116 -4.22 14.33 -13.78
N THR A 117 -2.93 14.13 -13.50
CA THR A 117 -1.90 15.11 -13.90
C THR A 117 -1.44 14.98 -15.34
N ARG A 118 -1.58 13.80 -15.98
CA ARG A 118 -1.00 13.50 -17.31
C ARG A 118 -1.90 12.66 -18.21
N ASP A 119 -3.09 12.28 -17.76
CA ASP A 119 -4.00 11.35 -18.46
C ASP A 119 -3.35 9.98 -18.80
N ILE A 120 -2.43 9.51 -17.95
CA ILE A 120 -1.68 8.26 -18.15
C ILE A 120 -2.29 7.14 -17.31
N ASN A 121 -2.54 5.97 -17.95
CA ASN A 121 -2.80 4.73 -17.25
C ASN A 121 -1.46 4.09 -16.82
N LEU A 122 -0.99 4.44 -15.63
CA LEU A 122 0.33 4.07 -15.13
C LEU A 122 0.59 2.55 -15.18
N PRO A 123 -0.27 1.65 -14.63
CA PRO A 123 -0.02 0.21 -14.66
C PRO A 123 0.16 -0.33 -16.08
N LYS A 124 -0.68 0.10 -17.03
CA LYS A 124 -0.53 -0.32 -18.43
C LYS A 124 0.78 0.18 -19.04
N MET A 125 1.16 1.41 -18.74
CA MET A 125 2.42 2.00 -19.23
C MET A 125 3.64 1.22 -18.69
N LEU A 126 3.70 0.94 -17.39
CA LEU A 126 4.80 0.21 -16.78
C LEU A 126 4.93 -1.21 -17.35
N LEU A 127 3.81 -1.92 -17.49
CA LEU A 127 3.81 -3.30 -18.01
C LEU A 127 4.19 -3.39 -19.49
N LYS A 128 3.90 -2.37 -20.30
CA LYS A 128 4.38 -2.29 -21.69
C LYS A 128 5.91 -2.24 -21.77
N LYS A 129 6.57 -1.62 -20.81
CA LYS A 129 8.04 -1.53 -20.73
C LYS A 129 8.70 -2.86 -20.30
N GLN A 130 7.94 -3.82 -19.77
CA GLN A 130 8.45 -5.12 -19.35
C GLN A 130 8.72 -6.03 -20.55
N LYS A 131 9.83 -6.80 -20.50
CA LYS A 131 10.12 -7.87 -21.47
C LYS A 131 9.31 -9.11 -21.11
N LEU A 132 8.06 -9.16 -21.53
CA LEU A 132 7.15 -10.29 -21.29
C LEU A 132 6.93 -11.07 -22.57
N GLY A 133 6.84 -12.39 -22.49
CA GLY A 133 6.37 -13.22 -23.61
C GLY A 133 4.93 -12.86 -24.02
N PHE A 134 4.53 -13.17 -25.25
CA PHE A 134 3.27 -12.74 -25.86
C PHE A 134 2.03 -13.07 -24.99
N ILE A 135 1.89 -14.31 -24.54
CA ILE A 135 0.74 -14.74 -23.71
C ILE A 135 0.70 -13.96 -22.40
N LYS A 136 1.86 -13.83 -21.73
CA LYS A 136 1.94 -13.08 -20.46
C LYS A 136 1.64 -11.60 -20.66
N LYS A 137 2.04 -11.02 -21.79
CA LYS A 137 1.74 -9.63 -22.16
C LYS A 137 0.23 -9.42 -22.35
N LEU A 138 -0.47 -10.37 -22.98
CA LEU A 138 -1.92 -10.32 -23.13
C LEU A 138 -2.62 -10.36 -21.76
N ILE A 139 -2.29 -11.34 -20.92
CA ILE A 139 -2.88 -11.48 -19.57
C ILE A 139 -2.64 -10.22 -18.73
N THR A 140 -1.41 -9.68 -18.71
CA THR A 140 -1.08 -8.48 -17.94
C THR A 140 -1.77 -7.23 -18.47
N SER A 141 -2.07 -7.16 -19.78
CA SER A 141 -2.80 -6.03 -20.36
C SER A 141 -4.27 -5.98 -19.92
N LEU A 142 -4.88 -7.13 -19.66
CA LEU A 142 -6.26 -7.24 -19.17
C LEU A 142 -6.37 -6.93 -17.67
N ARG A 143 -5.32 -7.20 -16.90
CA ARG A 143 -5.29 -7.03 -15.43
C ARG A 143 -4.03 -6.27 -14.98
N PRO A 144 -3.87 -5.01 -15.39
CA PRO A 144 -2.62 -4.30 -15.19
C PRO A 144 -2.31 -3.99 -13.73
N ILE A 145 -3.31 -3.64 -12.92
CA ILE A 145 -3.13 -3.33 -11.49
C ILE A 145 -2.66 -4.57 -10.73
N GLU A 146 -3.29 -5.72 -10.96
CA GLU A 146 -2.98 -6.99 -10.30
C GLU A 146 -1.58 -7.51 -10.64
N ASN A 147 -1.06 -7.14 -11.81
CA ASN A 147 0.26 -7.52 -12.26
C ASN A 147 1.36 -6.49 -11.98
N THR A 148 1.00 -5.31 -11.44
CA THR A 148 1.98 -4.32 -11.00
C THR A 148 2.40 -4.64 -9.55
N ASN A 149 3.67 -4.99 -9.38
CA ASN A 149 4.27 -5.34 -8.10
C ASN A 149 5.59 -4.57 -7.88
N VAL A 150 6.22 -4.75 -6.72
CA VAL A 150 7.44 -4.03 -6.35
C VAL A 150 8.56 -4.19 -7.39
N ARG A 151 8.74 -5.39 -7.98
CA ARG A 151 9.77 -5.63 -9.00
C ARG A 151 9.52 -4.85 -10.29
N VAL A 152 8.26 -4.53 -10.62
CA VAL A 152 7.92 -3.64 -11.75
C VAL A 152 8.40 -2.23 -11.47
N TYR A 153 8.18 -1.73 -10.26
CA TYR A 153 8.68 -0.42 -9.83
C TYR A 153 10.20 -0.33 -9.75
N ALA A 154 10.85 -1.43 -9.34
CA ALA A 154 12.31 -1.50 -9.23
C ALA A 154 13.03 -1.74 -10.56
N ASP A 155 12.30 -1.99 -11.66
CA ASP A 155 12.89 -2.26 -12.98
C ASP A 155 13.42 -0.95 -13.61
N ASN A 156 14.67 -0.95 -14.04
CA ASN A 156 15.33 0.21 -14.67
C ASN A 156 14.65 0.69 -15.97
N ARG A 157 13.79 -0.13 -16.57
CA ARG A 157 12.95 0.29 -17.71
C ARG A 157 11.75 1.14 -17.26
N CYS A 158 11.32 0.98 -16.02
CA CYS A 158 10.12 1.60 -15.45
C CYS A 158 10.44 2.83 -14.59
N SER A 159 11.61 2.85 -13.96
CA SER A 159 12.02 3.93 -13.07
C SER A 159 13.54 4.13 -13.07
N ASP A 160 13.99 5.32 -12.73
CA ASP A 160 15.37 5.66 -12.51
C ASP A 160 15.72 5.62 -11.02
N GLU A 161 16.95 5.25 -10.71
CA GLU A 161 17.52 5.42 -9.37
C GLU A 161 17.89 6.88 -9.16
N ILE A 162 17.52 7.44 -8.01
CA ILE A 162 17.82 8.82 -7.61
C ILE A 162 18.41 8.84 -6.20
N LYS A 163 19.02 9.96 -5.82
CA LYS A 163 19.46 10.17 -4.42
C LYS A 163 18.26 10.40 -3.52
N ILE A 164 18.39 10.03 -2.24
CA ILE A 164 17.33 10.26 -1.25
C ILE A 164 17.06 11.76 -1.05
N THR A 165 18.08 12.60 -1.19
CA THR A 165 17.98 14.06 -1.10
C THR A 165 17.19 14.69 -2.24
N ASP A 166 17.13 14.03 -3.41
CA ASP A 166 16.52 14.56 -4.62
C ASP A 166 15.06 14.14 -4.76
N THR A 167 14.52 13.49 -3.73
CA THR A 167 13.15 12.95 -3.75
C THR A 167 12.11 14.04 -3.80
N VAL A 168 11.01 13.75 -4.49
CA VAL A 168 9.79 14.55 -4.53
C VAL A 168 8.57 13.66 -4.33
N ALA A 169 7.41 14.27 -4.12
CA ALA A 169 6.16 13.52 -4.04
C ALA A 169 5.92 12.68 -5.30
N GLY A 170 5.59 11.40 -5.10
CA GLY A 170 5.42 10.40 -6.16
C GLY A 170 6.64 9.50 -6.39
N ASP A 171 7.79 9.82 -5.79
CA ASP A 171 8.95 8.93 -5.77
C ASP A 171 8.74 7.75 -4.83
N LEU A 172 9.55 6.72 -4.99
CA LEU A 172 9.41 5.45 -4.30
C LEU A 172 10.69 5.06 -3.57
N ILE A 173 10.53 4.35 -2.45
CA ILE A 173 11.61 3.54 -1.88
C ILE A 173 11.24 2.08 -2.12
N THR A 174 12.08 1.34 -2.84
CA THR A 174 11.88 -0.07 -3.14
C THR A 174 12.90 -0.93 -2.39
N MET A 175 12.40 -1.96 -1.73
CA MET A 175 13.16 -2.95 -0.99
C MET A 175 12.91 -4.30 -1.64
N LEU A 176 13.95 -4.95 -2.16
CA LEU A 176 13.84 -6.25 -2.79
C LEU A 176 14.56 -7.31 -1.98
N ASP A 177 13.97 -8.50 -2.00
CA ASP A 177 14.55 -9.69 -1.40
C ASP A 177 14.81 -9.50 0.10
N THR A 178 13.79 -9.01 0.82
CA THR A 178 13.77 -8.88 2.27
C THR A 178 13.30 -10.18 2.94
N GLY A 179 13.54 -10.32 4.24
CA GLY A 179 13.06 -11.44 5.04
C GLY A 179 13.85 -12.74 4.88
N SER A 180 13.43 -13.78 5.60
CA SER A 180 14.03 -15.10 5.54
C SER A 180 13.73 -15.74 4.17
N GLY A 181 14.77 -16.11 3.43
CA GLY A 181 14.64 -16.71 2.10
C GLY A 181 14.54 -15.73 0.94
N ASN A 182 14.75 -14.44 1.15
CA ASN A 182 14.78 -13.41 0.11
C ASN A 182 13.52 -13.37 -0.79
N GLN A 183 12.35 -13.66 -0.22
CA GLN A 183 11.10 -13.78 -0.99
C GLN A 183 10.18 -12.57 -0.87
N HIS A 184 10.43 -11.70 0.13
CA HIS A 184 9.60 -10.53 0.36
C HIS A 184 10.14 -9.31 -0.39
N ASN A 185 9.26 -8.45 -0.80
CA ASN A 185 9.59 -7.16 -1.42
C ASN A 185 8.65 -6.12 -0.85
N HIS A 186 9.15 -4.93 -0.61
CA HIS A 186 8.37 -3.83 -0.06
C HIS A 186 8.54 -2.56 -0.85
N VAL A 187 7.55 -1.68 -0.81
CA VAL A 187 7.59 -0.38 -1.46
C VAL A 187 6.88 0.67 -0.61
N LEU A 188 7.52 1.81 -0.46
CA LEU A 188 6.98 3.00 0.17
C LEU A 188 6.79 4.08 -0.89
N LEU A 189 5.76 4.90 -0.72
CA LEU A 189 5.49 6.07 -1.56
C LEU A 189 5.88 7.34 -0.80
N ILE A 190 6.73 8.15 -1.39
CA ILE A 190 7.07 9.46 -0.87
C ILE A 190 5.94 10.43 -1.20
N THR A 191 5.41 11.09 -0.18
CA THR A 191 4.32 12.07 -0.31
C THR A 191 4.81 13.50 -0.28
N GLU A 192 5.95 13.75 0.36
CA GLU A 192 6.52 15.07 0.52
C GLU A 192 8.02 14.98 0.82
N ASN A 193 8.77 15.98 0.40
CA ASN A 193 10.12 16.27 0.89
C ASN A 193 10.21 17.78 1.14
N ASP A 194 10.19 18.16 2.39
CA ASP A 194 10.34 19.55 2.82
C ASP A 194 11.68 19.71 3.54
N ASN A 195 12.67 20.31 2.83
CA ASN A 195 13.99 20.63 3.37
C ASN A 195 14.68 19.46 4.09
N GLY A 196 14.54 18.24 3.55
CA GLY A 196 15.14 17.03 4.11
C GLY A 196 14.28 16.31 5.14
N LEU A 197 13.06 16.78 5.38
CA LEU A 197 12.03 16.00 6.07
C LEU A 197 11.16 15.31 5.03
N ILE A 198 11.42 14.03 4.81
CA ILE A 198 10.72 13.22 3.80
C ILE A 198 9.58 12.46 4.47
N LYS A 199 8.34 12.70 4.03
CA LYS A 199 7.17 11.94 4.46
C LYS A 199 6.90 10.79 3.49
N TYR A 200 6.58 9.62 4.02
CA TYR A 200 6.19 8.48 3.21
C TYR A 200 4.95 7.78 3.76
N VAL A 201 4.26 7.06 2.89
CA VAL A 201 3.11 6.23 3.22
C VAL A 201 3.25 4.85 2.58
N HIS A 202 2.75 3.83 3.27
CA HIS A 202 2.74 2.47 2.75
C HIS A 202 1.69 1.60 3.45
N SER A 203 1.52 0.36 3.00
CA SER A 203 0.77 -0.66 3.72
C SER A 203 1.73 -1.76 4.16
N ARG A 204 1.73 -2.11 5.45
CA ARG A 204 2.74 -2.99 6.04
C ARG A 204 2.22 -3.82 7.21
N ALA A 205 3.03 -4.80 7.62
CA ALA A 205 2.81 -5.62 8.80
C ALA A 205 4.05 -5.58 9.71
N TRP A 206 3.90 -5.05 10.91
CA TRP A 206 4.92 -5.12 11.94
C TRP A 206 4.61 -6.24 12.94
N SER A 207 5.60 -7.08 13.21
CA SER A 207 5.45 -8.21 14.14
C SER A 207 5.08 -7.73 15.55
N SER A 208 5.64 -6.61 15.99
CA SER A 208 5.41 -6.02 17.30
C SER A 208 3.98 -5.48 17.52
N GLU A 209 3.23 -5.24 16.46
CA GLU A 209 1.86 -4.72 16.53
C GLU A 209 0.80 -5.83 16.51
N GLY A 210 1.21 -7.06 16.24
CA GLY A 210 0.30 -8.21 16.10
C GLY A 210 -0.63 -8.08 14.87
N LYS A 211 -1.45 -9.10 14.67
CA LYS A 211 -2.32 -9.25 13.47
C LYS A 211 -3.20 -8.02 13.22
N TYR A 212 -3.73 -7.42 14.27
CA TYR A 212 -4.70 -6.33 14.15
C TYR A 212 -4.06 -4.93 14.05
N GLY A 213 -2.75 -4.81 14.27
CA GLY A 213 -2.00 -3.57 14.07
C GLY A 213 -1.61 -3.30 12.61
N HIS A 214 -1.56 -4.34 11.77
CA HIS A 214 -1.08 -4.25 10.39
C HIS A 214 -2.00 -3.40 9.51
N GLY A 215 -1.44 -2.57 8.63
CA GLY A 215 -2.26 -1.76 7.70
C GLY A 215 -1.51 -0.61 7.07
N VAL A 216 -2.29 0.28 6.47
CA VAL A 216 -1.78 1.52 5.91
C VAL A 216 -1.24 2.40 7.03
N THR A 217 -0.06 2.96 6.85
CA THR A 217 0.64 3.79 7.84
C THR A 217 1.50 4.84 7.14
N GLU A 218 1.97 5.80 7.92
CA GLU A 218 2.88 6.85 7.48
C GLU A 218 4.11 6.89 8.36
N GLY A 219 5.19 7.40 7.81
CA GLY A 219 6.43 7.64 8.53
C GLY A 219 7.22 8.79 7.92
N ILE A 220 8.32 9.11 8.55
CA ILE A 220 9.23 10.17 8.12
C ILE A 220 10.67 9.67 8.07
N ILE A 221 11.43 10.23 7.13
CA ILE A 221 12.89 10.10 7.07
C ILE A 221 13.48 11.51 7.17
N LYS A 222 14.32 11.74 8.18
CA LYS A 222 15.04 12.98 8.33
C LYS A 222 16.43 12.83 7.72
N ILE A 223 16.80 13.70 6.81
CA ILE A 223 18.12 13.74 6.20
C ILE A 223 19.10 14.34 7.21
N ILE A 224 19.89 13.48 7.83
CA ILE A 224 20.95 13.85 8.78
C ILE A 224 22.33 13.89 8.12
N ASN A 225 22.50 13.18 7.01
CA ASN A 225 23.71 13.18 6.20
C ASN A 225 23.36 13.23 4.70
N PRO A 226 23.39 14.41 4.06
CA PRO A 226 23.03 14.57 2.65
C PRO A 226 23.92 13.81 1.66
N SER A 227 25.14 13.43 2.08
CA SER A 227 26.08 12.70 1.23
C SER A 227 25.90 11.19 1.29
N ALA A 228 25.09 10.69 2.23
CA ALA A 228 24.90 9.27 2.47
C ALA A 228 23.59 8.75 1.85
N GLY A 229 23.45 7.43 1.82
CA GLY A 229 22.24 6.76 1.29
C GLY A 229 21.07 6.77 2.27
N ALA A 230 20.01 6.09 1.90
CA ALA A 230 18.77 6.07 2.69
C ALA A 230 18.93 5.39 4.06
N LEU A 231 19.84 4.42 4.19
CA LEU A 231 20.06 3.69 5.45
C LEU A 231 20.80 4.50 6.52
N GLU A 232 21.50 5.52 6.11
CA GLU A 232 22.26 6.40 7.01
C GLU A 232 21.43 7.62 7.48
N GLN A 233 20.12 7.63 7.13
CA GLN A 233 19.19 8.67 7.56
C GLN A 233 18.41 8.22 8.79
N GLU A 234 17.77 9.17 9.49
CA GLU A 234 16.92 8.87 10.64
C GLU A 234 15.50 8.53 10.18
N TRP A 235 15.05 7.30 10.41
CA TRP A 235 13.71 6.82 10.09
C TRP A 235 12.84 6.78 11.34
N VAL A 236 11.68 7.42 11.29
CA VAL A 236 10.71 7.42 12.38
C VAL A 236 9.35 7.00 11.85
N GLU A 237 8.72 6.01 12.49
CA GLU A 237 7.38 5.54 12.19
C GLU A 237 6.69 5.09 13.48
N ASN A 238 5.45 5.55 13.72
CA ASN A 238 4.72 5.29 14.96
C ASN A 238 5.55 5.59 16.21
N GLU A 239 6.23 6.75 16.24
CA GLU A 239 7.13 7.21 17.32
C GLU A 239 8.34 6.29 17.58
N LYS A 240 8.55 5.28 16.75
CA LYS A 240 9.68 4.34 16.84
C LYS A 240 10.76 4.70 15.84
N ASN A 241 12.01 4.57 16.26
CA ASN A 241 13.19 4.80 15.42
C ASN A 241 14.22 3.66 15.59
N GLY A 242 15.26 3.65 14.75
CA GLY A 242 16.35 2.68 14.80
C GLY A 242 15.86 1.23 14.88
N GLU A 243 16.34 0.48 15.85
CA GLU A 243 16.02 -0.95 16.05
C GLU A 243 14.55 -1.21 16.46
N GLN A 244 13.79 -0.19 16.81
CA GLN A 244 12.37 -0.32 17.13
C GLN A 244 11.48 -0.10 15.89
N ASN A 245 12.01 0.47 14.82
CA ASN A 245 11.30 0.70 13.57
C ASN A 245 11.48 -0.51 12.64
N GLU A 246 10.47 -1.40 12.58
CA GLU A 246 10.55 -2.61 11.75
C GLU A 246 10.62 -2.31 10.24
N THR A 247 10.11 -1.17 9.77
CA THR A 247 10.27 -0.73 8.38
C THR A 247 11.73 -0.41 8.08
N PHE A 248 12.44 0.28 8.99
CA PHE A 248 13.87 0.50 8.87
C PHE A 248 14.68 -0.79 8.94
N LEU A 249 14.30 -1.72 9.85
CA LEU A 249 14.94 -3.04 9.92
C LEU A 249 14.71 -3.85 8.64
N GLU A 250 13.54 -3.74 8.01
CA GLU A 250 13.27 -4.36 6.71
C GLU A 250 14.16 -3.74 5.62
N ALA A 251 14.32 -2.42 5.61
CA ALA A 251 15.21 -1.72 4.70
C ALA A 251 16.67 -2.18 4.85
N LYS A 252 17.16 -2.35 6.08
CA LYS A 252 18.51 -2.90 6.38
C LYS A 252 18.70 -4.34 5.89
N LYS A 253 17.64 -5.15 5.92
CA LYS A 253 17.67 -6.56 5.47
C LYS A 253 17.48 -6.71 3.97
N ALA A 254 17.07 -5.68 3.26
CA ALA A 254 16.85 -5.74 1.82
C ALA A 254 18.18 -5.98 1.08
N ARG A 255 18.22 -6.99 0.21
CA ARG A 255 19.38 -7.21 -0.66
C ARG A 255 19.59 -6.04 -1.62
N ILE A 256 18.51 -5.41 -2.06
CA ILE A 256 18.51 -4.22 -2.91
C ILE A 256 17.55 -3.19 -2.31
N LEU A 257 18.09 -2.10 -1.81
CA LEU A 257 17.35 -0.91 -1.42
C LEU A 257 17.65 0.20 -2.43
N ARG A 258 16.61 0.81 -3.02
CA ARG A 258 16.76 1.90 -4.00
C ARG A 258 15.67 2.94 -3.84
N VAL A 259 16.06 4.19 -4.00
CA VAL A 259 15.13 5.30 -4.17
C VAL A 259 14.88 5.48 -5.67
N ARG A 260 13.63 5.57 -6.09
CA ARG A 260 13.25 5.42 -7.50
C ARG A 260 12.26 6.48 -7.92
N ARG A 261 12.44 7.03 -9.15
CA ARG A 261 11.50 7.91 -9.83
C ARG A 261 10.94 7.24 -11.06
N ILE A 262 9.61 7.24 -11.20
CA ILE A 262 8.92 6.63 -12.35
C ILE A 262 9.31 7.36 -13.65
N LYS A 263 9.66 6.60 -14.67
CA LYS A 263 9.87 7.11 -16.04
C LYS A 263 8.51 7.28 -16.72
N ILE A 264 8.21 8.51 -17.11
CA ILE A 264 6.99 8.83 -17.86
C ILE A 264 7.32 9.02 -19.33
#